data_c36cb8b1d7ab949761f0244d4ac5b18d
#
_entry.id   c36cb8b1d7ab949761f0244d4ac5b18d
#
_cell.length_a   1.000
_cell.length_b   1.000
_cell.length_c   1.000
_cell.angle_alpha   90.00
_cell.angle_beta   90.00
_cell.angle_gamma   90.00
#
_symmetry.space_group_name_H-M   'P 1'
#
loop_
_entity.id
_entity.type
_entity.pdbx_description
1 polymer ?
#
loop_
_entity_poly.entity_id
_entity_poly.type
_entity_poly.pdbx_seq_one_letter_code
_entity_poly.pdbx_strand_id
1 'polypeptide(L)'
;MAFQSGYWGFENDTREENIEWNQRKLEGDFNLGFTEHHSHDYKQVIYGFGGYSEVRGFWMNNYPEDGAFTYEIIIPESDVLEEGESAGFKEDKIGELLGLSRCIWQFLPVKAIQTGLEGNDGSASLTKLAGGGCPHTCPFAIVEDMGISHEDSIYDIRHMVKGRKGLLFLRK
;
A
#
# COMPACT_ATOMS: atom_id res chain seq x y z
N MET A 1 10.30 -11.47 -13.50
CA MET A 1 10.28 -10.05 -13.08
C MET A 1 11.56 -9.79 -12.31
N ALA A 2 12.46 -8.97 -12.83
CA ALA A 2 13.70 -8.63 -12.13
C ALA A 2 13.47 -7.28 -11.44
N PHE A 3 13.50 -7.27 -10.12
CA PHE A 3 13.55 -6.03 -9.36
C PHE A 3 15.00 -5.58 -9.29
N GLN A 4 15.31 -4.42 -9.86
CA GLN A 4 16.55 -3.71 -9.51
C GLN A 4 16.20 -2.78 -8.35
N SER A 5 16.77 -3.03 -7.19
CA SER A 5 16.59 -2.18 -6.01
C SER A 5 17.79 -1.28 -5.82
N GLY A 6 17.56 0.03 -5.68
CA GLY A 6 18.52 0.95 -5.09
C GLY A 6 18.13 1.19 -3.63
N TYR A 7 19.02 0.96 -2.69
CA TYR A 7 18.76 1.20 -1.26
C TYR A 7 19.28 2.59 -0.87
N TRP A 8 18.39 3.41 -0.35
CA TRP A 8 18.71 4.68 0.29
C TRP A 8 18.50 4.53 1.79
N GLY A 9 19.56 4.21 2.50
CA GLY A 9 19.55 4.02 3.93
C GLY A 9 20.91 3.50 4.36
N PHE A 10 21.10 3.27 5.64
CA PHE A 10 22.34 2.68 6.14
C PHE A 10 22.27 1.18 5.90
N GLU A 11 23.24 0.64 5.15
CA GLU A 11 23.29 -0.77 4.70
C GLU A 11 23.20 -1.81 5.83
N ASN A 12 23.41 -1.39 7.07
CA ASN A 12 23.45 -2.27 8.25
C ASN A 12 22.24 -2.12 9.19
N ASP A 13 21.25 -1.30 8.83
CA ASP A 13 20.07 -1.11 9.69
C ASP A 13 19.14 -2.32 9.67
N THR A 14 18.67 -2.70 10.83
CA THR A 14 17.57 -3.65 10.95
C THR A 14 16.26 -3.03 10.46
N ARG A 15 15.25 -3.89 10.20
CA ARG A 15 13.89 -3.42 9.86
C ARG A 15 13.35 -2.51 10.96
N GLU A 16 13.53 -2.89 12.21
CA GLU A 16 13.08 -2.17 13.39
C GLU A 16 13.69 -0.76 13.49
N GLU A 17 14.99 -0.62 13.23
CA GLU A 17 15.68 0.68 13.19
C GLU A 17 15.18 1.56 12.04
N ASN A 18 14.88 0.97 10.88
CA ASN A 18 14.28 1.69 9.76
C ASN A 18 12.88 2.20 10.11
N ILE A 19 12.05 1.37 10.75
CA ILE A 19 10.69 1.75 11.19
C ILE A 19 10.77 2.90 12.21
N GLU A 20 11.63 2.77 13.22
CA GLU A 20 11.78 3.80 14.25
C GLU A 20 12.25 5.13 13.68
N TRP A 21 13.18 5.11 12.71
CA TRP A 21 13.60 6.33 12.02
C TRP A 21 12.44 6.96 11.23
N ASN A 22 11.76 6.18 10.41
CA ASN A 22 10.67 6.67 9.58
C ASN A 22 9.52 7.20 10.43
N GLN A 23 9.20 6.51 11.53
CA GLN A 23 8.16 6.95 12.46
C GLN A 23 8.51 8.29 13.14
N ARG A 24 9.74 8.44 13.63
CA ARG A 24 10.20 9.70 14.20
C ARG A 24 10.19 10.85 13.21
N LYS A 25 10.51 10.56 11.94
CA LYS A 25 10.46 11.55 10.86
C LYS A 25 9.04 12.01 10.61
N LEU A 26 8.10 11.07 10.47
CA LEU A 26 6.67 11.37 10.30
C LEU A 26 6.13 12.23 11.44
N GLU A 27 6.41 11.85 12.68
CA GLU A 27 6.00 12.61 13.88
C GLU A 27 6.64 14.01 13.92
N GLY A 28 7.90 14.12 13.54
CA GLY A 28 8.61 15.40 13.45
C GLY A 28 8.00 16.32 12.42
N ASP A 29 7.70 15.82 11.24
CA ASP A 29 7.08 16.60 10.15
C ASP A 29 5.67 17.05 10.56
N PHE A 30 4.87 16.18 11.17
CA PHE A 30 3.54 16.53 11.68
C PHE A 30 3.59 17.63 12.75
N ASN A 31 4.50 17.53 13.73
CA ASN A 31 4.66 18.49 14.79
C ASN A 31 5.14 19.87 14.30
N LEU A 32 5.85 19.92 13.17
CA LEU A 32 6.30 21.16 12.52
C LEU A 32 5.22 21.77 11.60
N GLY A 33 4.07 21.10 11.45
CA GLY A 33 2.96 21.57 10.61
C GLY A 33 3.19 21.38 9.11
N PHE A 34 4.12 20.53 8.71
CA PHE A 34 4.26 20.16 7.32
C PHE A 34 3.11 19.24 6.90
N THR A 35 2.43 19.63 5.84
CA THR A 35 1.34 18.84 5.24
C THR A 35 1.84 17.95 4.09
N GLU A 36 3.07 18.15 3.62
CA GLU A 36 3.71 17.38 2.57
C GLU A 36 4.85 16.56 3.17
N HIS A 37 4.79 15.25 2.99
CA HIS A 37 5.86 14.36 3.37
C HIS A 37 6.91 14.33 2.27
N HIS A 38 8.10 14.84 2.56
CA HIS A 38 9.22 14.69 1.64
C HIS A 38 9.73 13.24 1.69
N SER A 39 9.22 12.41 0.80
CA SER A 39 9.55 10.97 0.72
C SER A 39 11.05 10.67 0.62
N HIS A 40 11.87 11.68 0.28
CA HIS A 40 13.33 11.56 0.21
C HIS A 40 14.01 11.43 1.58
N ASP A 41 13.34 11.82 2.65
CA ASP A 41 13.90 11.81 4.00
C ASP A 41 13.69 10.47 4.73
N TYR A 42 12.89 9.57 4.15
CA TYR A 42 12.65 8.26 4.73
C TYR A 42 13.74 7.26 4.32
N LYS A 43 14.01 6.30 5.19
CA LYS A 43 14.79 5.12 4.83
C LYS A 43 13.96 4.23 3.94
N GLN A 44 14.30 4.17 2.67
CA GLN A 44 13.49 3.60 1.62
C GLN A 44 14.30 2.77 0.64
N VAL A 45 13.61 1.90 -0.08
CA VAL A 45 14.14 1.13 -1.20
C VAL A 45 13.51 1.67 -2.47
N ILE A 46 14.33 1.94 -3.48
CA ILE A 46 13.86 2.33 -4.81
C ILE A 46 13.82 1.07 -5.69
N TYR A 47 12.68 0.84 -6.31
CA TYR A 47 12.46 -0.32 -7.17
C TYR A 47 12.36 0.12 -8.64
N GLY A 48 12.96 -0.67 -9.52
CA GLY A 48 12.61 -0.66 -10.95
C GLY A 48 11.46 -1.64 -11.19
N PHE A 49 10.29 -1.13 -11.56
CA PHE A 49 9.13 -1.96 -11.83
C PHE A 49 8.35 -1.46 -13.05
N GLY A 50 8.24 -2.32 -14.07
CA GLY A 50 7.44 -2.04 -15.26
C GLY A 50 7.81 -0.73 -15.96
N GLY A 51 6.81 0.00 -16.41
CA GLY A 51 6.94 1.32 -17.03
C GLY A 51 6.61 2.46 -16.07
N TYR A 52 6.83 2.28 -14.76
CA TYR A 52 6.65 3.34 -13.77
C TYR A 52 7.91 4.21 -13.69
N SER A 53 7.72 5.53 -13.55
CA SER A 53 8.83 6.48 -13.48
C SER A 53 9.64 6.30 -12.21
N GLU A 54 8.95 5.98 -11.11
CA GLU A 54 9.56 5.75 -9.82
C GLU A 54 8.67 4.85 -8.95
N VAL A 55 9.27 3.91 -8.24
CA VAL A 55 8.59 3.11 -7.22
C VAL A 55 9.46 3.11 -5.97
N ARG A 56 8.91 3.57 -4.86
CA ARG A 56 9.59 3.64 -3.56
C ARG A 56 8.88 2.79 -2.54
N GLY A 57 9.61 2.14 -1.66
CA GLY A 57 9.05 1.35 -0.59
C GLY A 57 9.77 1.57 0.73
N PHE A 58 9.04 1.63 1.82
CA PHE A 58 9.57 1.79 3.17
C PHE A 58 8.68 1.20 4.23
N TRP A 59 9.27 0.88 5.38
CA TRP A 59 8.58 0.33 6.53
C TRP A 59 8.03 1.44 7.43
N MET A 60 6.78 1.25 7.87
CA MET A 60 6.08 2.11 8.81
C MET A 60 5.36 1.31 9.89
N ASN A 61 4.98 1.98 10.96
CA ASN A 61 4.13 1.43 12.00
C ASN A 61 2.89 2.32 12.17
N ASN A 62 1.99 2.26 11.19
CA ASN A 62 0.82 3.14 11.15
C ASN A 62 -0.23 2.77 12.22
N TYR A 63 -0.24 1.51 12.65
CA TYR A 63 -1.20 0.96 13.61
C TYR A 63 -0.49 0.08 14.63
N PRO A 64 0.16 0.69 15.65
CA PRO A 64 0.91 -0.06 16.67
C PRO A 64 0.07 -1.11 17.41
N GLU A 65 -1.24 -0.85 17.54
CA GLU A 65 -2.21 -1.74 18.18
C GLU A 65 -2.46 -3.04 17.42
N ASP A 66 -2.18 -3.07 16.12
CA ASP A 66 -2.36 -4.27 15.29
C ASP A 66 -1.26 -5.32 15.51
N GLY A 67 -0.15 -4.96 16.16
CA GLY A 67 1.02 -5.83 16.34
C GLY A 67 1.66 -6.25 15.00
N ALA A 68 1.46 -5.46 13.95
CA ALA A 68 1.95 -5.68 12.61
C ALA A 68 2.57 -4.39 12.03
N PHE A 69 3.48 -4.57 11.08
CA PHE A 69 4.09 -3.44 10.39
C PHE A 69 3.45 -3.23 9.02
N THR A 70 3.44 -1.98 8.57
CA THR A 70 3.04 -1.58 7.22
C THR A 70 4.29 -1.46 6.36
N TYR A 71 4.25 -2.01 5.15
CA TYR A 71 5.20 -1.69 4.09
C TYR A 71 4.49 -0.84 3.06
N GLU A 72 4.86 0.41 2.97
CA GLU A 72 4.29 1.36 2.02
C GLU A 72 5.05 1.31 0.70
N ILE A 73 4.31 1.34 -0.39
CA ILE A 73 4.83 1.44 -1.75
C ILE A 73 4.22 2.69 -2.37
N ILE A 74 5.06 3.65 -2.68
CA ILE A 74 4.66 4.91 -3.32
C ILE A 74 5.00 4.86 -4.80
N ILE A 75 4.04 5.24 -5.61
CA ILE A 75 4.13 5.37 -7.06
C ILE A 75 3.55 6.74 -7.41
N PRO A 76 4.21 7.55 -8.26
CA PRO A 76 3.67 8.83 -8.70
C PRO A 76 2.28 8.69 -9.31
N GLU A 77 1.34 9.53 -8.90
CA GLU A 77 -0.03 9.50 -9.43
C GLU A 77 -0.08 9.69 -10.94
N SER A 78 0.83 10.50 -11.51
CA SER A 78 0.98 10.67 -12.96
C SER A 78 1.25 9.38 -13.73
N ASP A 79 1.77 8.35 -13.06
CA ASP A 79 2.01 7.04 -13.68
C ASP A 79 0.73 6.20 -13.76
N VAL A 80 -0.23 6.42 -12.88
CA VAL A 80 -1.43 5.58 -12.72
C VAL A 80 -2.73 6.28 -13.09
N LEU A 81 -2.75 7.61 -13.13
CA LEU A 81 -3.94 8.40 -13.49
C LEU A 81 -3.84 8.89 -14.93
N GLU A 82 -4.99 8.93 -15.62
CA GLU A 82 -5.14 9.62 -16.89
C GLU A 82 -4.95 11.13 -16.71
N GLU A 83 -4.59 11.83 -17.78
CA GLU A 83 -4.51 13.29 -17.75
C GLU A 83 -5.92 13.92 -17.85
N GLY A 84 -6.22 14.93 -17.03
CA GLY A 84 -7.46 15.72 -17.10
C GLY A 84 -8.18 15.90 -15.77
N GLU A 85 -9.21 16.77 -15.76
CA GLU A 85 -9.96 17.14 -14.54
C GLU A 85 -10.80 16.01 -13.95
N SER A 86 -11.10 14.97 -14.71
CA SER A 86 -11.83 13.77 -14.27
C SER A 86 -10.98 12.53 -14.44
N ALA A 87 -9.73 12.62 -14.01
CA ALA A 87 -8.74 11.57 -14.22
C ALA A 87 -9.20 10.20 -13.70
N GLY A 88 -9.47 9.29 -14.62
CA GLY A 88 -9.63 7.87 -14.34
C GLY A 88 -8.27 7.20 -14.13
N PHE A 89 -8.30 5.95 -13.75
CA PHE A 89 -7.09 5.14 -13.67
C PHE A 89 -6.72 4.58 -15.05
N LYS A 90 -5.43 4.56 -15.37
CA LYS A 90 -4.88 3.84 -16.54
C LYS A 90 -5.06 2.34 -16.31
N GLU A 91 -5.94 1.70 -17.07
CA GLU A 91 -6.31 0.28 -16.88
C GLU A 91 -5.12 -0.67 -16.95
N ASP A 92 -4.20 -0.46 -17.89
CA ASP A 92 -3.00 -1.27 -18.04
C ASP A 92 -2.10 -1.18 -16.81
N LYS A 93 -1.91 0.02 -16.25
CA LYS A 93 -1.11 0.26 -15.06
C LYS A 93 -1.74 -0.37 -13.81
N ILE A 94 -3.03 -0.20 -13.64
CA ILE A 94 -3.74 -0.87 -12.54
C ILE A 94 -3.71 -2.39 -12.70
N GLY A 95 -3.79 -2.90 -13.91
CA GLY A 95 -3.61 -4.32 -14.20
C GLY A 95 -2.24 -4.85 -13.77
N GLU A 96 -1.17 -4.12 -14.06
CA GLU A 96 0.20 -4.44 -13.62
C GLU A 96 0.32 -4.45 -12.09
N LEU A 97 -0.21 -3.42 -11.41
CA LEU A 97 -0.19 -3.30 -9.95
C LEU A 97 -1.00 -4.41 -9.27
N LEU A 98 -2.16 -4.73 -9.81
CA LEU A 98 -2.97 -5.84 -9.31
C LEU A 98 -2.25 -7.18 -9.49
N GLY A 99 -1.55 -7.36 -10.61
CA GLY A 99 -0.69 -8.52 -10.85
C GLY A 99 0.44 -8.64 -9.83
N LEU A 100 1.15 -7.53 -9.55
CA LEU A 100 2.18 -7.47 -8.51
C LEU A 100 1.59 -7.78 -7.13
N SER A 101 0.47 -7.16 -6.79
CA SER A 101 -0.21 -7.35 -5.50
C SER A 101 -0.64 -8.81 -5.29
N ARG A 102 -1.11 -9.48 -6.33
CA ARG A 102 -1.41 -10.92 -6.28
C ARG A 102 -0.15 -11.77 -6.05
N CYS A 103 0.98 -11.41 -6.66
CA CYS A 103 2.25 -12.09 -6.40
C CYS A 103 2.70 -11.88 -4.95
N ILE A 104 2.65 -10.65 -4.43
CA ILE A 104 2.96 -10.34 -3.04
C ILE A 104 2.05 -11.15 -2.10
N TRP A 105 0.74 -11.14 -2.37
CA TRP A 105 -0.24 -11.89 -1.60
C TRP A 105 0.06 -13.39 -1.56
N GLN A 106 0.47 -13.96 -2.69
CA GLN A 106 0.74 -15.39 -2.81
C GLN A 106 1.98 -15.85 -2.04
N PHE A 107 3.03 -15.03 -2.04
CA PHE A 107 4.35 -15.44 -1.56
C PHE A 107 4.77 -14.85 -0.22
N LEU A 108 4.11 -13.79 0.24
CA LEU A 108 4.44 -13.12 1.50
C LEU A 108 3.30 -13.25 2.52
N PRO A 109 3.59 -13.28 3.83
CA PRO A 109 2.59 -13.42 4.89
C PRO A 109 1.88 -12.10 5.20
N VAL A 110 1.47 -11.35 4.17
CA VAL A 110 0.73 -10.09 4.34
C VAL A 110 -0.73 -10.36 4.71
N LYS A 111 -1.34 -9.51 5.52
CA LYS A 111 -2.74 -9.63 5.98
C LYS A 111 -3.69 -8.79 5.14
N ALA A 112 -3.20 -7.67 4.65
CA ALA A 112 -3.94 -6.78 3.77
C ALA A 112 -2.99 -6.09 2.79
N ILE A 113 -3.48 -5.80 1.59
CA ILE A 113 -2.90 -4.88 0.62
C ILE A 113 -4.00 -3.87 0.33
N GLN A 114 -3.73 -2.59 0.55
CA GLN A 114 -4.69 -1.52 0.37
C GLN A 114 -4.07 -0.48 -0.55
N THR A 115 -4.87 0.12 -1.41
CA THR A 115 -4.42 1.18 -2.32
C THR A 115 -5.17 2.47 -2.02
N GLY A 116 -4.49 3.60 -2.18
CA GLY A 116 -5.05 4.94 -1.98
C GLY A 116 -4.34 5.94 -2.88
N LEU A 117 -4.95 7.10 -3.08
CA LEU A 117 -4.33 8.28 -3.68
C LEU A 117 -3.86 9.21 -2.56
N GLU A 118 -2.89 10.06 -2.87
CA GLU A 118 -2.41 11.09 -1.94
C GLU A 118 -3.57 11.99 -1.48
N GLY A 119 -3.57 12.33 -0.19
CA GLY A 119 -4.63 13.16 0.39
C GLY A 119 -5.93 12.44 0.73
N ASN A 120 -6.07 11.16 0.41
CA ASN A 120 -7.20 10.35 0.88
C ASN A 120 -6.98 9.85 2.31
N ASP A 121 -8.09 9.47 2.98
CA ASP A 121 -8.02 8.82 4.29
C ASP A 121 -7.06 7.62 4.24
N GLY A 122 -6.21 7.49 5.26
CA GLY A 122 -5.21 6.43 5.34
C GLY A 122 -5.79 5.01 5.27
N SER A 123 -4.94 4.01 5.18
CA SER A 123 -5.34 2.60 5.18
C SER A 123 -6.19 2.24 6.42
N ALA A 124 -6.99 1.20 6.33
CA ALA A 124 -7.71 0.66 7.49
C ALA A 124 -6.78 -0.25 8.30
N SER A 125 -6.84 -0.15 9.63
CA SER A 125 -6.12 -1.05 10.54
C SER A 125 -6.59 -2.50 10.40
N LEU A 126 -5.76 -3.47 10.77
CA LEU A 126 -6.16 -4.89 10.79
C LEU A 126 -7.28 -5.13 11.78
N THR A 127 -7.29 -4.42 12.91
CA THR A 127 -8.38 -4.46 13.90
C THR A 127 -9.71 -4.03 13.28
N LYS A 128 -9.74 -2.95 12.49
CA LYS A 128 -10.93 -2.51 11.77
C LYS A 128 -11.39 -3.55 10.74
N LEU A 129 -10.46 -4.12 9.98
CA LEU A 129 -10.78 -5.17 9.00
C LEU A 129 -11.33 -6.43 9.66
N ALA A 130 -10.75 -6.86 10.80
CA ALA A 130 -11.22 -7.99 11.59
C ALA A 130 -12.61 -7.75 12.19
N GLY A 131 -13.02 -6.50 12.40
CA GLY A 131 -14.35 -6.13 12.82
C GLY A 131 -15.38 -6.02 11.68
N GLY A 132 -15.01 -6.37 10.44
CA GLY A 132 -15.89 -6.27 9.26
C GLY A 132 -15.87 -4.91 8.56
N GLY A 133 -14.97 -4.01 8.96
CA GLY A 133 -14.77 -2.75 8.25
C GLY A 133 -14.19 -2.97 6.86
N CYS A 134 -14.53 -2.10 5.91
CA CYS A 134 -13.98 -2.16 4.56
C CYS A 134 -12.53 -1.66 4.52
N PRO A 135 -11.68 -2.28 3.67
CA PRO A 135 -10.34 -1.78 3.40
C PRO A 135 -10.37 -0.46 2.64
N HIS A 136 -9.30 0.32 2.75
CA HIS A 136 -9.10 1.43 1.82
C HIS A 136 -8.88 0.85 0.41
N THR A 137 -9.72 1.28 -0.52
CA THR A 137 -9.81 0.68 -1.87
C THR A 137 -9.88 1.78 -2.91
N CYS A 138 -8.72 2.12 -3.49
CA CYS A 138 -8.63 3.09 -4.57
C CYS A 138 -7.44 2.78 -5.48
N PRO A 139 -7.61 1.96 -6.54
CA PRO A 139 -8.87 1.36 -7.03
C PRO A 139 -9.15 -0.06 -6.52
N PHE A 140 -8.24 -0.72 -5.82
CA PHE A 140 -8.43 -2.09 -5.33
C PHE A 140 -7.84 -2.31 -3.94
N ALA A 141 -8.26 -3.40 -3.28
CA ALA A 141 -7.60 -3.94 -2.10
C ALA A 141 -7.68 -5.46 -2.08
N ILE A 142 -6.73 -6.11 -1.39
CA ILE A 142 -6.74 -7.55 -1.12
C ILE A 142 -6.64 -7.72 0.39
N VAL A 143 -7.55 -8.47 0.99
CA VAL A 143 -7.54 -8.75 2.43
C VAL A 143 -7.71 -10.23 2.70
N GLU A 144 -7.26 -10.67 3.87
CA GLU A 144 -7.47 -12.05 4.33
C GLU A 144 -8.97 -12.30 4.51
N ASP A 145 -9.44 -13.44 3.98
CA ASP A 145 -10.84 -13.86 4.17
C ASP A 145 -11.00 -14.42 5.59
N MET A 146 -11.59 -13.61 6.45
CA MET A 146 -11.86 -13.96 7.85
C MET A 146 -13.27 -14.54 8.06
N GLY A 147 -13.99 -14.83 6.97
CA GLY A 147 -15.35 -15.34 7.03
C GLY A 147 -16.39 -14.30 7.49
N ILE A 148 -16.06 -13.03 7.39
CA ILE A 148 -16.91 -11.90 7.76
C ILE A 148 -17.61 -11.39 6.49
N SER A 149 -18.92 -11.14 6.57
CA SER A 149 -19.65 -10.53 5.47
C SER A 149 -19.30 -9.04 5.38
N HIS A 150 -18.83 -8.63 4.24
CA HIS A 150 -18.62 -7.22 3.90
C HIS A 150 -19.74 -6.80 2.95
N GLU A 151 -20.76 -6.15 3.48
CA GLU A 151 -21.83 -5.58 2.67
C GLU A 151 -21.54 -4.11 2.39
N ASP A 152 -20.98 -3.83 1.21
CA ASP A 152 -20.81 -2.48 0.73
C ASP A 152 -21.19 -2.38 -0.75
N SER A 153 -22.11 -1.49 -1.06
CA SER A 153 -22.66 -1.31 -2.41
C SER A 153 -21.68 -0.68 -3.40
N ILE A 154 -20.61 -0.05 -2.90
CA ILE A 154 -19.60 0.66 -3.72
C ILE A 154 -18.48 -0.25 -4.20
N TYR A 155 -18.37 -1.46 -3.65
CA TYR A 155 -17.34 -2.42 -4.02
C TYR A 155 -17.91 -3.64 -4.74
N ASP A 156 -17.15 -4.14 -5.71
CA ASP A 156 -17.28 -5.49 -6.24
C ASP A 156 -16.30 -6.39 -5.48
N ILE A 157 -16.84 -7.31 -4.67
CA ILE A 157 -16.03 -8.17 -3.80
C ILE A 157 -15.95 -9.56 -4.42
N ARG A 158 -14.75 -10.04 -4.66
CA ARG A 158 -14.49 -11.35 -5.29
C ARG A 158 -13.61 -12.22 -4.41
N HIS A 159 -14.01 -13.48 -4.23
CA HIS A 159 -13.15 -14.47 -3.60
C HIS A 159 -11.97 -14.85 -4.51
N MET A 160 -10.78 -14.83 -3.97
CA MET A 160 -9.59 -15.34 -4.65
C MET A 160 -9.55 -16.86 -4.50
N VAL A 161 -9.84 -17.58 -5.59
CA VAL A 161 -9.97 -19.04 -5.57
C VAL A 161 -8.70 -19.79 -5.95
N LYS A 162 -7.72 -19.09 -6.51
CA LYS A 162 -6.42 -19.68 -6.91
C LYS A 162 -5.32 -19.24 -5.96
N GLY A 163 -4.56 -20.20 -5.45
CA GLY A 163 -3.47 -19.95 -4.52
C GLY A 163 -3.94 -19.63 -3.10
N ARG A 164 -3.33 -18.64 -2.45
CA ARG A 164 -3.73 -18.19 -1.11
C ARG A 164 -5.10 -17.52 -1.18
N LYS A 165 -6.02 -17.97 -0.33
CA LYS A 165 -7.37 -17.41 -0.23
C LYS A 165 -7.35 -15.98 0.28
N GLY A 166 -8.30 -15.18 -0.20
CA GLY A 166 -8.48 -13.79 0.21
C GLY A 166 -9.68 -13.18 -0.50
N LEU A 167 -10.01 -11.96 -0.13
CA LEU A 167 -11.05 -11.14 -0.76
C LEU A 167 -10.38 -10.04 -1.57
N LEU A 168 -10.75 -9.94 -2.83
CA LEU A 168 -10.38 -8.83 -3.70
C LEU A 168 -11.54 -7.83 -3.75
N PHE A 169 -11.30 -6.62 -3.31
CA PHE A 169 -12.19 -5.48 -3.41
C PHE A 169 -11.81 -4.66 -4.63
N LEU A 170 -12.80 -4.33 -5.45
CA LEU A 170 -12.66 -3.44 -6.61
C LEU A 170 -13.67 -2.30 -6.46
N ARG A 171 -13.22 -1.07 -6.58
CA ARG A 171 -14.12 0.08 -6.59
C ARG A 171 -14.92 0.08 -7.90
N LYS A 172 -16.26 0.24 -7.78
CA LYS A 172 -17.16 0.34 -8.93
C LYS A 172 -17.08 1.69 -9.60
#